data_76cd449c2de3f2fb86289d8d54228925
#
_entry.id   76cd449c2de3f2fb86289d8d54228925
#
_cell.length_a   1.000
_cell.length_b   1.000
_cell.length_c   1.000
_cell.angle_alpha   90.00
_cell.angle_beta   90.00
_cell.angle_gamma   90.00
#
_symmetry.space_group_name_H-M   'P 1'
#
loop_
_entity.id
_entity.type
_entity.pdbx_description
1 polymer ?
#
loop_
_entity_poly.entity_id
_entity_poly.type
_entity_poly.pdbx_seq_one_letter_code
_entity_poly.pdbx_strand_id
1 'polypeptide(L)'
;MLKNKKILLAVCGSIAFYKAYEILSALKKEGADVRVTLSEGALKFCSEAGFEALCEHKILTSRTESWQDGLNHIAYAKTDLILIAPASVNTINKLASGICDNVFMQTLIASPAPLLIAPAANDKMLNHFATRKNFEFLAANGARFIEPIEKTLACGDTGKGALADVSTIIYETKRMLTEPKFKGQKVIVTGGATSEKIDDVRAVTNLSSGKMSKALAGAFYYAGADVTLIASFEATNAPYKTLKFQSSAELKELLHANLTDVNLLAMAAAVSDYAPKTKFEGKLKKQNLGEIWTLELTQNDDVLGSLADFKNVKKIGFKMETDGANAMQNAKNMLEKKSLDAVCLNVLGGDINFGSDSTQITFITSRDVQNIALTSKDDAARQIVNLASKL
;
A
#
# COMPACT_ATOMS: atom_id res chain seq x y z
N MET A 1 -10.32 2.10 5.49
CA MET A 1 -10.57 1.98 4.04
C MET A 1 -11.71 1.04 3.70
N LEU A 2 -11.83 -0.08 4.36
CA LEU A 2 -12.85 -1.09 4.04
C LEU A 2 -14.16 -0.92 4.82
N LYS A 3 -14.37 0.23 5.48
CA LYS A 3 -15.57 0.50 6.27
C LYS A 3 -16.84 0.33 5.42
N ASN A 4 -17.76 -0.47 5.91
CA ASN A 4 -19.02 -0.83 5.25
C ASN A 4 -18.87 -1.67 3.95
N LYS A 5 -17.67 -2.15 3.61
CA LYS A 5 -17.49 -3.09 2.50
C LYS A 5 -17.80 -4.51 2.95
N LYS A 6 -18.63 -5.20 2.20
CA LYS A 6 -18.97 -6.60 2.42
C LYS A 6 -17.99 -7.50 1.71
N ILE A 7 -17.25 -8.32 2.44
CA ILE A 7 -16.25 -9.23 1.89
C ILE A 7 -16.63 -10.66 2.24
N LEU A 8 -16.69 -11.53 1.23
CA LEU A 8 -16.77 -12.97 1.45
C LEU A 8 -15.35 -13.55 1.48
N LEU A 9 -14.90 -14.00 2.64
CA LEU A 9 -13.66 -14.77 2.78
C LEU A 9 -13.97 -16.25 2.58
N ALA A 10 -13.52 -16.80 1.47
CA ALA A 10 -13.67 -18.21 1.11
C ALA A 10 -12.37 -18.97 1.40
N VAL A 11 -12.41 -19.93 2.33
CA VAL A 11 -11.23 -20.67 2.81
C VAL A 11 -11.24 -22.08 2.26
N CYS A 12 -10.17 -22.48 1.54
CA CYS A 12 -10.01 -23.79 0.97
C CYS A 12 -9.10 -24.69 1.83
N GLY A 13 -9.15 -26.01 1.53
CA GLY A 13 -8.27 -27.00 2.15
C GLY A 13 -6.83 -26.82 1.71
N SER A 14 -6.05 -26.14 2.52
CA SER A 14 -4.61 -25.93 2.39
C SER A 14 -4.00 -25.86 3.78
N ILE A 15 -2.77 -26.31 3.93
CA ILE A 15 -2.01 -26.16 5.20
C ILE A 15 -1.87 -24.70 5.60
N ALA A 16 -1.97 -23.75 4.67
CA ALA A 16 -1.93 -22.32 4.93
C ALA A 16 -3.25 -21.75 5.52
N PHE A 17 -4.23 -22.62 5.84
CA PHE A 17 -5.53 -22.22 6.41
C PHE A 17 -5.41 -21.33 7.66
N TYR A 18 -4.39 -21.56 8.49
CA TYR A 18 -4.17 -20.78 9.72
C TYR A 18 -4.02 -19.27 9.47
N LYS A 19 -3.46 -18.88 8.31
CA LYS A 19 -3.35 -17.47 7.91
C LYS A 19 -4.73 -16.83 7.64
N ALA A 20 -5.77 -17.62 7.36
CA ALA A 20 -7.11 -17.09 7.15
C ALA A 20 -7.68 -16.40 8.41
N TYR A 21 -7.29 -16.82 9.61
CA TYR A 21 -7.64 -16.14 10.85
C TYR A 21 -7.00 -14.74 10.94
N GLU A 22 -5.73 -14.62 10.54
CA GLU A 22 -5.03 -13.33 10.49
C GLU A 22 -5.64 -12.42 9.43
N ILE A 23 -5.98 -12.96 8.25
CA ILE A 23 -6.65 -12.23 7.17
C ILE A 23 -8.01 -11.70 7.66
N LEU A 24 -8.84 -12.56 8.28
CA LEU A 24 -10.14 -12.17 8.85
C LEU A 24 -9.98 -11.03 9.87
N SER A 25 -9.05 -11.19 10.81
CA SER A 25 -8.78 -10.17 11.84
C SER A 25 -8.30 -8.85 11.22
N ALA A 26 -7.44 -8.90 10.20
CA ALA A 26 -6.93 -7.72 9.53
C ALA A 26 -8.03 -7.00 8.74
N LEU A 27 -8.89 -7.72 8.02
CA LEU A 27 -10.04 -7.15 7.30
C LEU A 27 -11.02 -6.45 8.25
N LYS A 28 -11.33 -7.07 9.40
CA LYS A 28 -12.19 -6.48 10.43
C LYS A 28 -11.57 -5.22 11.06
N LYS A 29 -10.27 -5.21 11.33
CA LYS A 29 -9.56 -4.01 11.81
C LYS A 29 -9.65 -2.84 10.82
N GLU A 30 -9.72 -3.13 9.52
CA GLU A 30 -9.95 -2.12 8.47
C GLU A 30 -11.43 -1.68 8.35
N GLY A 31 -12.34 -2.28 9.12
CA GLY A 31 -13.75 -1.95 9.20
C GLY A 31 -14.64 -2.67 8.19
N ALA A 32 -14.16 -3.77 7.57
CA ALA A 32 -14.96 -4.57 6.65
C ALA A 32 -16.02 -5.40 7.39
N ASP A 33 -17.19 -5.56 6.75
CA ASP A 33 -18.21 -6.57 7.09
C ASP A 33 -17.78 -7.88 6.41
N VAL A 34 -17.23 -8.84 7.18
CA VAL A 34 -16.66 -10.06 6.63
C VAL A 34 -17.55 -11.26 6.93
N ARG A 35 -18.01 -11.95 5.89
CA ARG A 35 -18.62 -13.27 5.97
C ARG A 35 -17.59 -14.32 5.58
N VAL A 36 -17.72 -15.52 6.15
CA VAL A 36 -16.78 -16.61 5.89
C VAL A 36 -17.53 -17.85 5.38
N THR A 37 -16.96 -18.50 4.38
CA THR A 37 -17.39 -19.83 3.93
C THR A 37 -16.17 -20.77 3.89
N LEU A 38 -16.38 -22.02 4.34
CA LEU A 38 -15.34 -23.05 4.38
C LEU A 38 -15.68 -24.18 3.41
N SER A 39 -14.70 -24.58 2.60
CA SER A 39 -14.84 -25.75 1.76
C SER A 39 -14.76 -27.04 2.59
N GLU A 40 -15.25 -28.17 2.07
CA GLU A 40 -15.08 -29.51 2.67
C GLU A 40 -13.62 -29.84 2.94
N GLY A 41 -12.72 -29.38 2.05
CA GLY A 41 -11.28 -29.52 2.25
C GLY A 41 -10.75 -28.72 3.44
N ALA A 42 -11.30 -27.52 3.70
CA ALA A 42 -10.92 -26.69 4.85
C ALA A 42 -11.37 -27.33 6.18
N LEU A 43 -12.56 -27.93 6.21
CA LEU A 43 -13.11 -28.61 7.39
C LEU A 43 -12.26 -29.82 7.86
N LYS A 44 -11.29 -30.29 7.06
CA LYS A 44 -10.30 -31.29 7.48
C LYS A 44 -9.18 -30.71 8.34
N PHE A 45 -8.98 -29.41 8.30
CA PHE A 45 -7.92 -28.67 9.02
C PHE A 45 -8.45 -27.80 10.17
N CYS A 46 -9.68 -27.32 10.06
CA CYS A 46 -10.27 -26.39 11.03
C CYS A 46 -11.77 -26.68 11.20
N SER A 47 -12.37 -26.07 12.21
CA SER A 47 -13.80 -26.07 12.46
C SER A 47 -14.39 -24.67 12.30
N GLU A 48 -15.71 -24.59 12.17
CA GLU A 48 -16.48 -23.35 12.13
C GLU A 48 -16.22 -22.49 13.38
N ALA A 49 -16.13 -23.10 14.56
CA ALA A 49 -15.98 -22.41 15.83
C ALA A 49 -14.78 -21.46 15.91
N GLY A 50 -13.64 -21.83 15.27
CA GLY A 50 -12.46 -20.96 15.24
C GLY A 50 -12.71 -19.66 14.47
N PHE A 51 -13.48 -19.68 13.41
CA PHE A 51 -13.87 -18.49 12.65
C PHE A 51 -15.03 -17.73 13.29
N GLU A 52 -16.00 -18.42 13.91
CA GLU A 52 -17.12 -17.81 14.63
C GLU A 52 -16.66 -16.94 15.79
N ALA A 53 -15.57 -17.33 16.47
CA ALA A 53 -14.98 -16.53 17.54
C ALA A 53 -14.44 -15.16 17.06
N LEU A 54 -14.13 -15.03 15.78
CA LEU A 54 -13.58 -13.81 15.17
C LEU A 54 -14.58 -13.08 14.26
N CYS A 55 -15.61 -13.80 13.77
CA CYS A 55 -16.58 -13.29 12.81
C CYS A 55 -17.89 -12.92 13.54
N GLU A 56 -18.59 -11.88 13.08
CA GLU A 56 -19.91 -11.48 13.60
C GLU A 56 -21.04 -12.27 12.95
N HIS A 57 -20.73 -13.03 11.90
CA HIS A 57 -21.67 -13.85 11.15
C HIS A 57 -21.41 -15.34 11.38
N LYS A 58 -22.46 -16.14 11.28
CA LYS A 58 -22.33 -17.61 11.24
C LYS A 58 -21.46 -18.02 10.05
N ILE A 59 -20.75 -19.13 10.16
CA ILE A 59 -19.89 -19.62 9.08
C ILE A 59 -20.71 -20.54 8.16
N LEU A 60 -20.67 -20.25 6.84
CA LEU A 60 -21.37 -21.06 5.85
C LEU A 60 -20.53 -22.28 5.44
N THR A 61 -21.06 -23.46 5.67
CA THR A 61 -20.51 -24.76 5.27
C THR A 61 -21.64 -25.68 4.83
N SER A 62 -21.34 -26.85 4.26
CA SER A 62 -22.34 -27.88 3.98
C SER A 62 -23.10 -28.40 5.22
N ARG A 63 -22.52 -28.19 6.42
CA ARG A 63 -23.08 -28.62 7.69
C ARG A 63 -24.00 -27.59 8.32
N THR A 64 -23.75 -26.30 8.03
CA THR A 64 -24.44 -25.17 8.67
C THR A 64 -25.46 -24.50 7.76
N GLU A 65 -25.55 -24.88 6.48
CA GLU A 65 -26.48 -24.30 5.53
C GLU A 65 -27.92 -24.38 6.04
N SER A 66 -28.59 -23.24 6.11
CA SER A 66 -29.98 -23.11 6.56
C SER A 66 -30.70 -22.00 5.79
N TRP A 67 -31.73 -22.38 5.04
CA TRP A 67 -32.57 -21.43 4.31
C TRP A 67 -33.42 -20.58 5.25
N GLN A 68 -33.91 -21.18 6.37
CA GLN A 68 -34.74 -20.47 7.35
C GLN A 68 -33.96 -19.35 8.06
N ASP A 69 -32.67 -19.56 8.35
CA ASP A 69 -31.83 -18.59 9.04
C ASP A 69 -31.10 -17.63 8.07
N GLY A 70 -31.37 -17.73 6.77
CA GLY A 70 -30.63 -16.94 5.76
C GLY A 70 -29.17 -17.31 5.63
N LEU A 71 -28.76 -18.46 6.16
CA LEU A 71 -27.40 -19.00 6.06
C LEU A 71 -27.30 -19.91 4.82
N ASN A 72 -27.24 -19.29 3.65
CA ASN A 72 -27.24 -19.99 2.37
C ASN A 72 -26.37 -19.29 1.33
N HIS A 73 -26.12 -19.98 0.21
CA HIS A 73 -25.26 -19.48 -0.85
C HIS A 73 -25.75 -18.16 -1.45
N ILE A 74 -27.04 -17.91 -1.58
CA ILE A 74 -27.59 -16.64 -2.14
C ILE A 74 -27.35 -15.46 -1.20
N ALA A 75 -27.53 -15.65 0.11
CA ALA A 75 -27.28 -14.58 1.09
C ALA A 75 -25.79 -14.22 1.20
N TYR A 76 -24.90 -15.22 1.12
CA TYR A 76 -23.46 -15.03 1.21
C TYR A 76 -22.83 -14.55 -0.11
N ALA A 77 -23.48 -14.81 -1.24
CA ALA A 77 -23.07 -14.28 -2.54
C ALA A 77 -23.27 -12.75 -2.68
N LYS A 78 -24.10 -12.13 -1.81
CA LYS A 78 -24.35 -10.68 -1.79
C LYS A 78 -23.21 -9.94 -1.09
N THR A 79 -22.12 -9.73 -1.80
CA THR A 79 -20.86 -9.15 -1.30
C THR A 79 -20.27 -8.17 -2.32
N ASP A 80 -19.35 -7.30 -1.87
CA ASP A 80 -18.61 -6.35 -2.73
C ASP A 80 -17.33 -6.98 -3.31
N LEU A 81 -16.81 -8.05 -2.67
CA LEU A 81 -15.62 -8.77 -3.10
C LEU A 81 -15.68 -10.21 -2.57
N ILE A 82 -15.27 -11.17 -3.39
CA ILE A 82 -14.91 -12.51 -2.96
C ILE A 82 -13.38 -12.60 -2.86
N LEU A 83 -12.89 -12.89 -1.65
CA LEU A 83 -11.49 -13.22 -1.39
C LEU A 83 -11.35 -14.72 -1.13
N ILE A 84 -10.71 -15.44 -2.04
CA ILE A 84 -10.41 -16.87 -1.85
C ILE A 84 -8.97 -16.97 -1.31
N ALA A 85 -8.83 -17.18 0.00
CA ALA A 85 -7.53 -17.22 0.68
C ALA A 85 -7.53 -18.14 1.91
N PRO A 86 -6.73 -19.23 1.90
CA PRO A 86 -5.98 -19.77 0.77
C PRO A 86 -6.88 -20.39 -0.32
N ALA A 87 -6.48 -20.29 -1.58
CA ALA A 87 -7.15 -20.93 -2.70
C ALA A 87 -6.43 -22.22 -3.10
N SER A 88 -7.11 -23.36 -3.04
CA SER A 88 -6.56 -24.63 -3.52
C SER A 88 -6.71 -24.77 -5.04
N VAL A 89 -5.81 -25.52 -5.68
CA VAL A 89 -5.89 -25.84 -7.11
C VAL A 89 -7.23 -26.51 -7.47
N ASN A 90 -7.77 -27.33 -6.60
CA ASN A 90 -9.09 -27.93 -6.81
C ASN A 90 -10.19 -26.89 -6.97
N THR A 91 -10.25 -25.90 -6.07
CA THR A 91 -11.24 -24.81 -6.12
C THR A 91 -11.05 -23.95 -7.36
N ILE A 92 -9.81 -23.60 -7.71
CA ILE A 92 -9.50 -22.79 -8.91
C ILE A 92 -9.98 -23.51 -10.17
N ASN A 93 -9.66 -24.81 -10.29
CA ASN A 93 -10.05 -25.61 -11.45
C ASN A 93 -11.58 -25.79 -11.54
N LYS A 94 -12.27 -26.04 -10.41
CA LYS A 94 -13.73 -26.12 -10.37
C LYS A 94 -14.38 -24.80 -10.78
N LEU A 95 -13.86 -23.69 -10.26
CA LEU A 95 -14.37 -22.36 -10.57
C LEU A 95 -14.27 -22.04 -12.07
N ALA A 96 -13.11 -22.34 -12.68
CA ALA A 96 -12.87 -22.15 -14.11
C ALA A 96 -13.77 -23.03 -14.99
N SER A 97 -14.20 -24.19 -14.46
CA SER A 97 -15.07 -25.13 -15.17
C SER A 97 -16.57 -24.95 -14.84
N GLY A 98 -16.94 -23.98 -13.99
CA GLY A 98 -18.33 -23.72 -13.60
C GLY A 98 -18.96 -24.84 -12.75
N ILE A 99 -18.18 -25.63 -12.03
CA ILE A 99 -18.68 -26.74 -11.20
C ILE A 99 -19.28 -26.21 -9.90
N CYS A 100 -20.57 -26.52 -9.68
CA CYS A 100 -21.39 -26.09 -8.52
C CYS A 100 -21.86 -27.29 -7.69
N ASP A 101 -20.97 -28.18 -7.29
CA ASP A 101 -21.29 -29.47 -6.66
C ASP A 101 -21.52 -29.41 -5.14
N ASN A 102 -21.37 -28.23 -4.53
CA ASN A 102 -21.60 -28.01 -3.10
C ASN A 102 -21.86 -26.54 -2.81
N VAL A 103 -22.36 -26.23 -1.57
CA VAL A 103 -22.74 -24.87 -1.14
C VAL A 103 -21.60 -23.86 -1.25
N PHE A 104 -20.35 -24.28 -1.01
CA PHE A 104 -19.16 -23.42 -1.15
C PHE A 104 -18.99 -22.95 -2.60
N MET A 105 -19.00 -23.87 -3.58
CA MET A 105 -18.86 -23.55 -5.00
C MET A 105 -20.08 -22.76 -5.52
N GLN A 106 -21.29 -23.13 -5.08
CA GLN A 106 -22.53 -22.40 -5.40
C GLN A 106 -22.43 -20.95 -4.95
N THR A 107 -21.91 -20.68 -3.74
CA THR A 107 -21.72 -19.32 -3.22
C THR A 107 -20.78 -18.49 -4.08
N LEU A 108 -19.65 -19.07 -4.49
CA LEU A 108 -18.65 -18.38 -5.31
C LEU A 108 -19.21 -18.03 -6.70
N ILE A 109 -19.94 -18.97 -7.33
CA ILE A 109 -20.44 -18.81 -8.69
C ILE A 109 -21.71 -17.95 -8.75
N ALA A 110 -22.55 -17.97 -7.71
CA ALA A 110 -23.77 -17.17 -7.64
C ALA A 110 -23.49 -15.65 -7.45
N SER A 111 -22.29 -15.26 -7.09
CA SER A 111 -21.94 -13.86 -6.82
C SER A 111 -21.44 -13.14 -8.08
N PRO A 112 -21.97 -11.94 -8.39
CA PRO A 112 -21.44 -11.08 -9.43
C PRO A 112 -20.21 -10.27 -8.97
N ALA A 113 -19.80 -10.39 -7.71
CA ALA A 113 -18.70 -9.63 -7.13
C ALA A 113 -17.35 -10.02 -7.77
N PRO A 114 -16.41 -9.09 -7.87
CA PRO A 114 -15.07 -9.39 -8.36
C PRO A 114 -14.38 -10.45 -7.49
N LEU A 115 -13.52 -11.25 -8.14
CA LEU A 115 -12.79 -12.35 -7.52
C LEU A 115 -11.33 -11.95 -7.28
N LEU A 116 -10.88 -12.05 -6.03
CA LEU A 116 -9.48 -11.96 -5.63
C LEU A 116 -9.04 -13.32 -5.10
N ILE A 117 -8.07 -13.94 -5.76
CA ILE A 117 -7.67 -15.32 -5.51
C ILE A 117 -6.20 -15.34 -5.04
N ALA A 118 -5.97 -15.88 -3.85
CA ALA A 118 -4.63 -16.09 -3.29
C ALA A 118 -4.30 -17.59 -3.27
N PRO A 119 -3.61 -18.12 -4.29
CA PRO A 119 -3.28 -19.53 -4.39
C PRO A 119 -2.32 -19.99 -3.30
N ALA A 120 -2.54 -21.22 -2.82
CA ALA A 120 -1.61 -21.90 -1.91
C ALA A 120 -1.67 -23.40 -2.14
N ALA A 121 -0.69 -23.92 -2.87
CA ALA A 121 -0.55 -25.35 -3.21
C ALA A 121 0.90 -25.68 -3.57
N ASN A 122 1.19 -26.97 -3.75
CA ASN A 122 2.48 -27.41 -4.28
C ASN A 122 2.77 -26.76 -5.64
N ASP A 123 4.01 -26.31 -5.85
CA ASP A 123 4.46 -25.61 -7.06
C ASP A 123 4.16 -26.39 -8.35
N LYS A 124 4.37 -27.73 -8.36
CA LYS A 124 4.06 -28.59 -9.50
C LYS A 124 2.56 -28.60 -9.84
N MET A 125 1.69 -28.50 -8.83
CA MET A 125 0.23 -28.41 -9.05
C MET A 125 -0.18 -27.06 -9.63
N LEU A 126 0.42 -25.96 -9.17
CA LEU A 126 0.16 -24.62 -9.69
C LEU A 126 0.66 -24.46 -11.13
N ASN A 127 1.80 -25.09 -11.45
CA ASN A 127 2.42 -25.05 -12.78
C ASN A 127 1.91 -26.13 -13.74
N HIS A 128 1.00 -27.02 -13.31
CA HIS A 128 0.41 -28.00 -14.20
C HIS A 128 -0.33 -27.32 -15.35
N PHE A 129 -0.16 -27.79 -16.59
CA PHE A 129 -0.69 -27.15 -17.81
C PHE A 129 -2.20 -26.87 -17.74
N ALA A 130 -3.00 -27.78 -17.19
CA ALA A 130 -4.44 -27.59 -17.02
C ALA A 130 -4.75 -26.47 -16.00
N THR A 131 -4.01 -26.41 -14.90
CA THR A 131 -4.17 -25.36 -13.88
C THR A 131 -3.79 -24.00 -14.46
N ARG A 132 -2.67 -23.89 -15.19
CA ARG A 132 -2.25 -22.65 -15.85
C ARG A 132 -3.30 -22.13 -16.84
N LYS A 133 -3.85 -23.00 -17.68
CA LYS A 133 -4.96 -22.65 -18.58
C LYS A 133 -6.14 -22.07 -17.80
N ASN A 134 -6.47 -22.63 -16.64
CA ASN A 134 -7.56 -22.16 -15.81
C ASN A 134 -7.25 -20.82 -15.12
N PHE A 135 -6.00 -20.57 -14.73
CA PHE A 135 -5.56 -19.24 -14.28
C PHE A 135 -5.77 -18.18 -15.38
N GLU A 136 -5.31 -18.45 -16.58
CA GLU A 136 -5.45 -17.56 -17.74
C GLU A 136 -6.92 -17.29 -18.07
N PHE A 137 -7.75 -18.33 -18.07
CA PHE A 137 -9.19 -18.23 -18.31
C PHE A 137 -9.87 -17.34 -17.26
N LEU A 138 -9.64 -17.58 -15.97
CA LEU A 138 -10.22 -16.78 -14.89
C LEU A 138 -9.73 -15.33 -14.92
N ALA A 139 -8.45 -15.11 -15.19
CA ALA A 139 -7.87 -13.76 -15.31
C ALA A 139 -8.47 -12.99 -16.48
N ALA A 140 -8.66 -13.63 -17.65
CA ALA A 140 -9.31 -13.04 -18.81
C ALA A 140 -10.78 -12.67 -18.55
N ASN A 141 -11.43 -13.34 -17.58
CA ASN A 141 -12.79 -13.06 -17.12
C ASN A 141 -12.87 -12.19 -15.87
N GLY A 142 -11.79 -11.47 -15.54
CA GLY A 142 -11.79 -10.43 -14.50
C GLY A 142 -11.38 -10.90 -13.10
N ALA A 143 -11.03 -12.16 -12.90
CA ALA A 143 -10.43 -12.60 -11.64
C ALA A 143 -9.00 -12.04 -11.50
N ARG A 144 -8.64 -11.61 -10.29
CA ARG A 144 -7.28 -11.17 -9.98
C ARG A 144 -6.60 -12.20 -9.08
N PHE A 145 -5.37 -12.52 -9.42
CA PHE A 145 -4.55 -13.45 -8.66
C PHE A 145 -3.48 -12.70 -7.87
N ILE A 146 -3.27 -13.13 -6.62
CA ILE A 146 -2.14 -12.72 -5.80
C ILE A 146 -1.06 -13.78 -5.95
N GLU A 147 0.12 -13.39 -6.41
CA GLU A 147 1.22 -14.32 -6.64
C GLU A 147 1.62 -15.05 -5.34
N PRO A 148 1.72 -16.39 -5.38
CA PRO A 148 2.27 -17.14 -4.26
C PRO A 148 3.75 -16.80 -4.06
N ILE A 149 4.21 -16.91 -2.81
CA ILE A 149 5.61 -16.63 -2.47
C ILE A 149 6.45 -17.91 -2.47
N GLU A 150 7.74 -17.73 -2.70
CA GLU A 150 8.70 -18.82 -2.64
C GLU A 150 9.10 -19.10 -1.19
N LYS A 151 8.90 -20.33 -0.74
CA LYS A 151 9.29 -20.83 0.59
C LYS A 151 9.54 -22.34 0.53
N THR A 152 10.17 -22.88 1.56
CA THR A 152 10.12 -24.31 1.82
C THR A 152 8.67 -24.69 2.17
N LEU A 153 8.07 -25.52 1.35
CA LEU A 153 6.68 -25.97 1.47
C LEU A 153 6.56 -27.10 2.52
N ALA A 154 5.35 -27.40 2.96
CA ALA A 154 5.09 -28.44 3.95
C ALA A 154 5.54 -29.87 3.50
N CYS A 155 5.71 -30.10 2.19
CA CYS A 155 6.27 -31.33 1.64
C CYS A 155 7.81 -31.39 1.66
N GLY A 156 8.50 -30.35 2.14
CA GLY A 156 9.96 -30.23 2.15
C GLY A 156 10.58 -29.66 0.86
N ASP A 157 9.82 -29.53 -0.21
CA ASP A 157 10.27 -28.91 -1.45
C ASP A 157 10.36 -27.38 -1.30
N THR A 158 11.35 -26.75 -1.91
CA THR A 158 11.38 -25.30 -2.08
C THR A 158 10.73 -24.94 -3.41
N GLY A 159 9.76 -24.03 -3.37
CA GLY A 159 9.05 -23.62 -4.58
C GLY A 159 8.07 -22.47 -4.34
N LYS A 160 7.56 -21.93 -5.45
CA LYS A 160 6.64 -20.79 -5.47
C LYS A 160 5.19 -21.26 -5.27
N GLY A 161 4.86 -21.71 -4.07
CA GLY A 161 3.54 -22.30 -3.75
C GLY A 161 2.95 -21.91 -2.41
N ALA A 162 3.67 -21.12 -1.59
CA ALA A 162 3.18 -20.68 -0.31
C ALA A 162 2.21 -19.48 -0.46
N LEU A 163 1.19 -19.42 0.41
CA LEU A 163 0.27 -18.29 0.44
C LEU A 163 1.03 -16.99 0.63
N ALA A 164 0.68 -15.97 -0.15
CA ALA A 164 1.19 -14.61 -0.01
C ALA A 164 1.08 -14.10 1.43
N ASP A 165 1.88 -13.09 1.77
CA ASP A 165 1.81 -12.51 3.10
C ASP A 165 0.48 -11.77 3.32
N VAL A 166 -0.01 -11.82 4.56
CA VAL A 166 -1.31 -11.24 4.93
C VAL A 166 -1.37 -9.77 4.54
N SER A 167 -0.30 -9.01 4.74
CA SER A 167 -0.21 -7.61 4.33
C SER A 167 -0.44 -7.41 2.83
N THR A 168 0.16 -8.26 1.98
CA THR A 168 -0.04 -8.22 0.52
C THR A 168 -1.50 -8.51 0.16
N ILE A 169 -2.12 -9.50 0.80
CA ILE A 169 -3.53 -9.84 0.59
C ILE A 169 -4.44 -8.65 0.95
N ILE A 170 -4.16 -7.97 2.07
CA ILE A 170 -4.92 -6.79 2.48
C ILE A 170 -4.69 -5.62 1.51
N TYR A 171 -3.48 -5.38 1.03
CA TYR A 171 -3.21 -4.36 0.01
C TYR A 171 -4.01 -4.62 -1.28
N GLU A 172 -3.99 -5.85 -1.79
CA GLU A 172 -4.73 -6.23 -2.99
C GLU A 172 -6.25 -6.13 -2.79
N THR A 173 -6.75 -6.50 -1.61
CA THR A 173 -8.17 -6.34 -1.24
C THR A 173 -8.59 -4.87 -1.27
N LYS A 174 -7.78 -3.98 -0.68
CA LYS A 174 -8.03 -2.53 -0.74
C LYS A 174 -8.01 -2.00 -2.17
N ARG A 175 -7.03 -2.45 -2.97
CA ARG A 175 -6.90 -2.06 -4.38
C ARG A 175 -8.10 -2.49 -5.21
N MET A 176 -8.62 -3.70 -5.02
CA MET A 176 -9.81 -4.19 -5.72
C MET A 176 -11.09 -3.41 -5.38
N LEU A 177 -11.19 -2.91 -4.14
CA LEU A 177 -12.36 -2.18 -3.64
C LEU A 177 -12.25 -0.67 -3.76
N THR A 178 -11.17 -0.16 -4.35
CA THR A 178 -10.95 1.27 -4.59
C THR A 178 -11.15 1.58 -6.08
N GLU A 179 -11.79 2.71 -6.38
CA GLU A 179 -11.94 3.19 -7.76
C GLU A 179 -10.55 3.45 -8.40
N PRO A 180 -10.23 2.82 -9.54
CA PRO A 180 -8.89 2.83 -10.11
C PRO A 180 -8.59 4.11 -10.93
N LYS A 181 -8.67 5.29 -10.32
CA LYS A 181 -8.47 6.61 -10.95
C LYS A 181 -7.09 6.80 -11.59
N PHE A 182 -6.09 6.02 -11.15
CA PHE A 182 -4.72 6.05 -11.65
C PHE A 182 -4.33 4.78 -12.41
N LYS A 183 -5.32 4.02 -12.93
CA LYS A 183 -5.04 2.81 -13.71
C LYS A 183 -4.14 3.13 -14.92
N GLY A 184 -3.02 2.41 -15.03
CA GLY A 184 -2.05 2.58 -16.11
C GLY A 184 -1.11 3.78 -15.95
N GLN A 185 -1.20 4.54 -14.84
CA GLN A 185 -0.31 5.65 -14.56
C GLN A 185 0.85 5.21 -13.65
N LYS A 186 2.06 5.66 -13.97
CA LYS A 186 3.26 5.49 -13.16
C LYS A 186 3.40 6.68 -12.22
N VAL A 187 3.50 6.39 -10.92
CA VAL A 187 3.58 7.41 -9.87
C VAL A 187 4.83 7.19 -9.02
N ILE A 188 5.63 8.25 -8.84
CA ILE A 188 6.72 8.25 -7.86
C ILE A 188 6.27 9.03 -6.62
N VAL A 189 6.49 8.43 -5.46
CA VAL A 189 6.34 9.09 -4.17
C VAL A 189 7.70 9.12 -3.49
N THR A 190 8.16 10.28 -3.01
CA THR A 190 9.38 10.37 -2.20
C THR A 190 9.03 10.48 -0.72
N GLY A 191 9.90 9.97 0.17
CA GLY A 191 9.59 9.98 1.60
C GLY A 191 10.75 9.81 2.55
N GLY A 192 10.51 10.19 3.81
CA GLY A 192 11.53 10.24 4.84
C GLY A 192 12.31 11.55 4.84
N ALA A 193 13.49 11.56 5.45
CA ALA A 193 14.39 12.70 5.48
C ALA A 193 15.72 12.35 4.81
N THR A 194 16.36 13.32 4.18
CA THR A 194 17.76 13.19 3.80
C THR A 194 18.64 13.24 5.04
N SER A 195 19.76 12.57 4.98
CA SER A 195 20.76 12.48 6.06
C SER A 195 22.12 12.80 5.48
N GLU A 196 22.59 14.02 5.77
CA GLU A 196 23.84 14.55 5.23
C GLU A 196 24.98 14.23 6.19
N LYS A 197 25.84 13.29 5.82
CA LYS A 197 26.91 12.77 6.68
C LYS A 197 27.91 13.87 7.08
N ILE A 198 28.19 13.95 8.37
CA ILE A 198 29.32 14.70 8.93
C ILE A 198 30.56 13.81 8.93
N ASP A 199 30.38 12.57 9.47
CA ASP A 199 31.37 11.50 9.53
C ASP A 199 30.66 10.14 9.38
N ASP A 200 31.33 9.01 9.57
CA ASP A 200 30.73 7.68 9.45
C ASP A 200 29.67 7.37 10.54
N VAL A 201 29.55 8.23 11.56
CA VAL A 201 28.68 8.00 12.71
C VAL A 201 27.59 9.06 12.84
N ARG A 202 27.84 10.31 12.43
CA ARG A 202 26.98 11.46 12.64
C ARG A 202 26.52 12.08 11.33
N ALA A 203 25.31 12.65 11.35
CA ALA A 203 24.73 13.33 10.19
C ALA A 203 23.83 14.49 10.62
N VAL A 204 23.60 15.41 9.69
CA VAL A 204 22.53 16.43 9.76
C VAL A 204 21.32 15.88 9.04
N THR A 205 20.15 15.94 9.67
CA THR A 205 18.90 15.42 9.10
C THR A 205 17.68 16.20 9.60
N ASN A 206 16.57 16.11 8.87
CA ASN A 206 15.30 16.68 9.26
C ASN A 206 14.45 15.68 10.07
N LEU A 207 13.55 16.19 10.91
CA LEU A 207 12.64 15.36 11.73
C LEU A 207 11.46 14.87 10.89
N SER A 208 11.65 13.87 10.05
CA SER A 208 10.58 13.26 9.26
C SER A 208 10.46 11.77 9.53
N SER A 209 9.25 11.32 9.87
CA SER A 209 8.94 9.91 10.13
C SER A 209 8.63 9.09 8.86
N GLY A 210 8.45 9.74 7.72
CA GLY A 210 8.01 9.08 6.48
C GLY A 210 6.58 8.55 6.47
N LYS A 211 5.78 8.73 7.54
CA LYS A 211 4.40 8.21 7.63
C LYS A 211 3.50 8.73 6.51
N MET A 212 3.61 10.03 6.15
CA MET A 212 2.78 10.62 5.09
C MET A 212 3.09 10.02 3.72
N SER A 213 4.36 9.82 3.40
CA SER A 213 4.76 9.22 2.13
C SER A 213 4.36 7.75 2.01
N LYS A 214 4.42 6.97 3.11
CA LYS A 214 3.86 5.61 3.15
C LYS A 214 2.36 5.60 2.85
N ALA A 215 1.61 6.50 3.49
CA ALA A 215 0.17 6.64 3.29
C ALA A 215 -0.15 7.03 1.83
N LEU A 216 0.59 7.98 1.25
CA LEU A 216 0.44 8.39 -0.15
C LEU A 216 0.74 7.27 -1.14
N ALA A 217 1.87 6.57 -0.97
CA ALA A 217 2.25 5.45 -1.83
C ALA A 217 1.18 4.35 -1.80
N GLY A 218 0.67 4.02 -0.60
CA GLY A 218 -0.46 3.11 -0.44
C GLY A 218 -1.73 3.61 -1.13
N ALA A 219 -2.09 4.88 -0.95
CA ALA A 219 -3.30 5.46 -1.54
C ALA A 219 -3.24 5.50 -3.07
N PHE A 220 -2.10 5.86 -3.68
CA PHE A 220 -1.90 5.78 -5.13
C PHE A 220 -1.97 4.34 -5.63
N TYR A 221 -1.34 3.41 -4.91
CA TYR A 221 -1.42 1.98 -5.23
C TYR A 221 -2.86 1.48 -5.22
N TYR A 222 -3.65 1.82 -4.20
CA TYR A 222 -5.06 1.43 -4.13
C TYR A 222 -5.88 2.05 -5.26
N ALA A 223 -5.55 3.28 -5.66
CA ALA A 223 -6.18 3.95 -6.82
C ALA A 223 -5.72 3.40 -8.18
N GLY A 224 -4.98 2.29 -8.22
CA GLY A 224 -4.62 1.59 -9.45
C GLY A 224 -3.28 1.97 -10.08
N ALA A 225 -2.52 2.90 -9.49
CA ALA A 225 -1.22 3.31 -10.00
C ALA A 225 -0.17 2.18 -9.97
N ASP A 226 0.82 2.28 -10.87
CA ASP A 226 2.11 1.62 -10.77
C ASP A 226 3.03 2.55 -9.94
N VAL A 227 3.27 2.16 -8.67
CA VAL A 227 3.93 3.03 -7.69
C VAL A 227 5.40 2.65 -7.51
N THR A 228 6.27 3.65 -7.54
CA THR A 228 7.64 3.55 -7.02
C THR A 228 7.79 4.48 -5.82
N LEU A 229 8.12 3.92 -4.66
CA LEU A 229 8.45 4.69 -3.46
C LEU A 229 9.98 4.89 -3.38
N ILE A 230 10.44 6.13 -3.41
CA ILE A 230 11.85 6.49 -3.20
C ILE A 230 11.96 7.04 -1.77
N ALA A 231 12.56 6.29 -0.84
CA ALA A 231 12.50 6.61 0.58
C ALA A 231 13.83 6.39 1.32
N SER A 232 14.06 7.15 2.40
CA SER A 232 15.21 6.95 3.29
C SER A 232 14.99 5.88 4.35
N PHE A 233 13.83 5.23 4.36
CA PHE A 233 13.45 4.15 5.28
C PHE A 233 13.05 2.90 4.51
N GLU A 234 12.95 1.77 5.20
CA GLU A 234 12.44 0.53 4.63
C GLU A 234 10.91 0.47 4.64
N ALA A 235 10.32 0.22 3.48
CA ALA A 235 8.89 -0.06 3.35
C ALA A 235 8.67 -1.57 3.32
N THR A 236 8.72 -2.19 4.50
CA THR A 236 8.55 -3.65 4.66
C THR A 236 7.18 -4.08 4.14
N ASN A 237 7.15 -5.15 3.35
CA ASN A 237 5.93 -5.75 2.78
C ASN A 237 5.09 -4.81 1.90
N ALA A 238 5.68 -3.77 1.34
CA ALA A 238 5.01 -2.94 0.35
C ALA A 238 4.83 -3.70 -0.97
N PRO A 239 3.63 -3.65 -1.61
CA PRO A 239 3.37 -4.38 -2.86
C PRO A 239 3.87 -3.62 -4.10
N TYR A 240 4.65 -2.57 -3.92
CA TYR A 240 5.18 -1.72 -4.99
C TYR A 240 6.70 -1.59 -4.88
N LYS A 241 7.34 -1.17 -5.96
CA LYS A 241 8.78 -0.97 -6.03
C LYS A 241 9.25 0.06 -5.01
N THR A 242 10.34 -0.24 -4.32
CA THR A 242 10.99 0.70 -3.39
C THR A 242 12.45 0.91 -3.78
N LEU A 243 12.89 2.17 -3.78
CA LEU A 243 14.28 2.57 -3.97
C LEU A 243 14.72 3.33 -2.73
N LYS A 244 15.96 3.12 -2.29
CA LYS A 244 16.50 3.73 -1.08
C LYS A 244 17.46 4.86 -1.42
N PHE A 245 17.35 5.96 -0.70
CA PHE A 245 18.32 7.05 -0.70
C PHE A 245 18.77 7.35 0.72
N GLN A 246 19.89 8.03 0.85
CA GLN A 246 20.39 8.56 2.11
C GLN A 246 20.53 10.09 2.07
N SER A 247 21.22 10.63 1.06
CA SER A 247 21.49 12.06 0.93
C SER A 247 20.56 12.76 -0.08
N SER A 248 20.58 14.09 -0.07
CA SER A 248 19.90 14.93 -1.08
C SER A 248 20.43 14.68 -2.49
N ALA A 249 21.73 14.47 -2.64
CA ALA A 249 22.38 14.15 -3.91
C ALA A 249 21.88 12.81 -4.48
N GLU A 250 21.87 11.74 -3.65
CA GLU A 250 21.34 10.44 -4.06
C GLU A 250 19.86 10.51 -4.44
N LEU A 251 19.03 11.28 -3.70
CA LEU A 251 17.63 11.48 -4.04
C LEU A 251 17.48 12.18 -5.41
N LYS A 252 18.30 13.21 -5.67
CA LYS A 252 18.33 13.92 -6.96
C LYS A 252 18.67 12.97 -8.10
N GLU A 253 19.72 12.18 -7.97
CA GLU A 253 20.14 11.19 -8.98
C GLU A 253 19.05 10.16 -9.26
N LEU A 254 18.43 9.59 -8.21
CA LEU A 254 17.35 8.61 -8.37
C LEU A 254 16.13 9.21 -9.07
N LEU A 255 15.77 10.46 -8.77
CA LEU A 255 14.67 11.13 -9.44
C LEU A 255 14.97 11.37 -10.91
N HIS A 256 16.14 11.93 -11.25
CA HIS A 256 16.54 12.13 -12.65
C HIS A 256 16.58 10.83 -13.46
N ALA A 257 17.02 9.72 -12.85
CA ALA A 257 17.11 8.42 -13.50
C ALA A 257 15.73 7.73 -13.71
N ASN A 258 14.70 8.09 -12.95
CA ASN A 258 13.43 7.36 -12.95
C ASN A 258 12.22 8.18 -13.44
N LEU A 259 12.35 9.49 -13.70
CA LEU A 259 11.20 10.36 -14.06
C LEU A 259 10.79 10.33 -15.54
N THR A 260 11.56 9.75 -16.44
CA THR A 260 11.34 9.84 -17.90
C THR A 260 9.95 9.38 -18.34
N ASP A 261 9.44 8.27 -17.75
CA ASP A 261 8.14 7.67 -18.12
C ASP A 261 7.11 7.78 -17.01
N VAL A 262 7.24 8.76 -16.13
CA VAL A 262 6.37 8.95 -14.96
C VAL A 262 5.28 9.95 -15.27
N ASN A 263 4.07 9.68 -14.82
CA ASN A 263 2.93 10.56 -14.98
C ASN A 263 2.81 11.58 -13.83
N LEU A 264 3.17 11.15 -12.59
CA LEU A 264 3.04 12.00 -11.42
C LEU A 264 4.16 11.75 -10.40
N LEU A 265 4.70 12.83 -9.84
CA LEU A 265 5.62 12.84 -8.70
C LEU A 265 4.96 13.51 -7.50
N ALA A 266 4.88 12.80 -6.37
CA ALA A 266 4.53 13.36 -5.06
C ALA A 266 5.80 13.50 -4.21
N MET A 267 6.33 14.72 -4.10
CA MET A 267 7.59 15.03 -3.42
C MET A 267 7.35 15.29 -1.94
N ALA A 268 7.22 14.22 -1.13
CA ALA A 268 6.95 14.31 0.30
C ALA A 268 8.18 14.02 1.19
N ALA A 269 9.35 13.86 0.59
CA ALA A 269 10.62 13.75 1.32
C ALA A 269 11.00 15.10 1.94
N ALA A 270 11.50 15.07 3.17
CA ALA A 270 12.07 16.24 3.84
C ALA A 270 13.55 16.38 3.47
N VAL A 271 13.83 17.18 2.45
CA VAL A 271 15.18 17.43 1.95
C VAL A 271 15.87 18.49 2.82
N SER A 272 17.10 18.23 3.23
CA SER A 272 17.94 19.21 3.94
C SER A 272 18.38 20.33 2.98
N ASP A 273 18.18 21.58 3.40
CA ASP A 273 18.66 22.76 2.65
C ASP A 273 20.18 22.91 2.73
N TYR A 274 20.80 22.31 3.76
CA TYR A 274 22.23 22.40 4.01
C TYR A 274 22.85 21.04 4.27
N ALA A 275 24.12 20.85 3.85
CA ALA A 275 24.96 19.71 4.15
C ALA A 275 26.32 20.15 4.75
N PRO A 276 27.02 19.29 5.50
CA PRO A 276 28.39 19.56 5.93
C PRO A 276 29.28 19.86 4.71
N LYS A 277 29.99 20.99 4.76
CA LYS A 277 30.90 21.42 3.71
C LYS A 277 32.04 20.42 3.50
N THR A 278 32.45 19.76 4.59
CA THR A 278 33.50 18.74 4.58
C THR A 278 32.97 17.47 5.22
N LYS A 279 33.08 16.34 4.52
CA LYS A 279 32.82 15.01 5.08
C LYS A 279 34.12 14.45 5.62
N PHE A 280 34.07 13.88 6.83
CA PHE A 280 35.19 13.28 7.48
C PHE A 280 35.14 11.76 7.36
N GLU A 281 36.23 11.11 7.04
CA GLU A 281 36.39 9.67 7.06
C GLU A 281 36.58 9.18 8.51
N GLY A 282 35.97 8.06 8.85
CA GLY A 282 35.99 7.51 10.19
C GLY A 282 35.15 8.33 11.17
N LYS A 283 35.35 8.10 12.47
CA LYS A 283 34.67 8.82 13.55
C LYS A 283 35.53 9.96 14.05
N LEU A 284 35.07 11.19 14.00
CA LEU A 284 35.70 12.35 14.63
C LEU A 284 35.76 12.15 16.15
N LYS A 285 36.95 12.05 16.72
CA LYS A 285 37.15 11.80 18.16
C LYS A 285 37.02 13.12 18.92
N LYS A 286 36.28 13.09 20.05
CA LYS A 286 36.06 14.25 20.94
C LYS A 286 37.37 14.92 21.36
N GLN A 287 38.42 14.12 21.57
CA GLN A 287 39.75 14.61 21.96
C GLN A 287 40.38 15.55 20.93
N ASN A 288 40.02 15.44 19.65
CA ASN A 288 40.58 16.24 18.57
C ASN A 288 39.75 17.49 18.25
N LEU A 289 38.56 17.64 18.87
CA LEU A 289 37.58 18.69 18.52
C LEU A 289 37.52 19.81 19.57
N GLY A 290 38.17 19.65 20.73
CA GLY A 290 38.10 20.62 21.83
C GLY A 290 36.72 20.63 22.52
N GLU A 291 36.50 21.64 23.38
CA GLU A 291 35.24 21.84 24.11
C GLU A 291 34.11 22.35 23.20
N ILE A 292 34.47 23.19 22.22
CA ILE A 292 33.54 23.75 21.22
C ILE A 292 33.96 23.26 19.85
N TRP A 293 33.02 22.70 19.11
CA TRP A 293 33.22 22.28 17.72
C TRP A 293 32.25 23.02 16.79
N THR A 294 32.78 23.74 15.82
CA THR A 294 32.00 24.44 14.81
C THR A 294 31.92 23.58 13.55
N LEU A 295 30.70 23.36 13.09
CA LEU A 295 30.40 22.64 11.84
C LEU A 295 30.03 23.66 10.75
N GLU A 296 30.85 23.75 9.71
CA GLU A 296 30.52 24.54 8.53
C GLU A 296 29.55 23.78 7.63
N LEU A 297 28.48 24.45 7.23
CA LEU A 297 27.47 23.93 6.32
C LEU A 297 27.51 24.70 4.99
N THR A 298 27.23 23.99 3.90
CA THR A 298 27.01 24.57 2.57
C THR A 298 25.59 24.28 2.11
N GLN A 299 25.03 25.18 1.29
CA GLN A 299 23.69 25.00 0.75
C GLN A 299 23.67 23.83 -0.24
N ASN A 300 22.65 22.96 -0.13
CA ASN A 300 22.37 21.89 -1.07
C ASN A 300 21.67 22.42 -2.33
N ASP A 301 21.76 21.67 -3.40
CA ASP A 301 20.95 21.91 -4.59
C ASP A 301 19.45 21.78 -4.27
N ASP A 302 18.63 22.62 -4.89
CA ASP A 302 17.19 22.46 -4.84
C ASP A 302 16.76 21.26 -5.69
N VAL A 303 16.58 20.11 -5.04
CA VAL A 303 16.20 18.85 -5.71
C VAL A 303 14.91 19.01 -6.52
N LEU A 304 13.87 19.61 -5.93
CA LEU A 304 12.58 19.77 -6.61
C LEU A 304 12.67 20.80 -7.75
N GLY A 305 13.41 21.88 -7.54
CA GLY A 305 13.67 22.89 -8.57
C GLY A 305 14.43 22.33 -9.77
N SER A 306 15.36 21.37 -9.53
CA SER A 306 16.12 20.72 -10.60
C SER A 306 15.27 19.85 -11.55
N LEU A 307 14.01 19.59 -11.19
CA LEU A 307 13.08 18.78 -11.99
C LEU A 307 12.18 19.62 -12.90
N ALA A 308 12.44 20.91 -13.08
CA ALA A 308 11.63 21.81 -13.90
C ALA A 308 11.52 21.38 -15.37
N ASP A 309 12.54 20.72 -15.90
CA ASP A 309 12.59 20.26 -17.30
C ASP A 309 11.69 19.06 -17.59
N PHE A 310 11.26 18.32 -16.56
CA PHE A 310 10.29 17.22 -16.71
C PHE A 310 8.86 17.76 -16.81
N LYS A 311 8.54 18.43 -17.93
CA LYS A 311 7.25 19.12 -18.16
C LYS A 311 6.05 18.17 -18.28
N ASN A 312 6.28 16.93 -18.69
CA ASN A 312 5.23 15.92 -18.85
C ASN A 312 4.84 15.22 -17.54
N VAL A 313 5.58 15.47 -16.46
CA VAL A 313 5.33 14.89 -15.14
C VAL A 313 4.55 15.87 -14.29
N LYS A 314 3.37 15.47 -13.81
CA LYS A 314 2.63 16.24 -12.79
C LYS A 314 3.39 16.20 -11.47
N LYS A 315 3.57 17.37 -10.82
CA LYS A 315 4.39 17.49 -9.61
C LYS A 315 3.57 18.04 -8.46
N ILE A 316 3.53 17.28 -7.37
CA ILE A 316 2.92 17.70 -6.09
C ILE A 316 4.05 17.90 -5.09
N GLY A 317 4.24 19.13 -4.64
CA GLY A 317 5.20 19.49 -3.58
C GLY A 317 4.54 19.43 -2.20
N PHE A 318 5.34 19.20 -1.17
CA PHE A 318 4.92 19.29 0.23
C PHE A 318 5.65 20.45 0.90
N LYS A 319 4.89 21.31 1.57
CA LYS A 319 5.39 22.46 2.32
C LYS A 319 4.93 22.35 3.77
N MET A 320 5.88 22.43 4.68
CA MET A 320 5.61 22.47 6.11
C MET A 320 5.98 23.84 6.64
N GLU A 321 5.11 24.46 7.41
CA GLU A 321 5.31 25.76 8.03
C GLU A 321 4.98 25.69 9.52
N THR A 322 5.64 26.50 10.31
CA THR A 322 5.37 26.69 11.76
C THR A 322 4.65 28.00 12.04
N ASP A 323 4.76 28.97 11.11
CA ASP A 323 4.05 30.24 11.15
C ASP A 323 2.89 30.25 10.16
N GLY A 324 1.66 30.30 10.68
CA GLY A 324 0.45 30.33 9.87
C GLY A 324 0.24 31.61 9.06
N ALA A 325 0.83 32.75 9.48
CA ALA A 325 0.55 34.04 8.87
C ALA A 325 1.02 34.15 7.41
N ASN A 326 2.18 33.58 7.10
CA ASN A 326 2.78 33.60 5.77
C ASN A 326 2.70 32.25 5.02
N ALA A 327 2.20 31.22 5.67
CA ALA A 327 2.20 29.84 5.14
C ALA A 327 1.56 29.72 3.75
N MET A 328 0.39 30.35 3.56
CA MET A 328 -0.33 30.31 2.29
C MET A 328 0.46 30.99 1.17
N GLN A 329 1.06 32.17 1.45
CA GLN A 329 1.86 32.88 0.45
C GLN A 329 3.12 32.12 0.10
N ASN A 330 3.79 31.54 1.09
CA ASN A 330 4.98 30.71 0.88
C ASN A 330 4.68 29.48 0.01
N ALA A 331 3.51 28.83 0.23
CA ALA A 331 3.06 27.70 -0.57
C ALA A 331 2.77 28.11 -2.03
N LYS A 332 2.10 29.24 -2.26
CA LYS A 332 1.84 29.79 -3.61
C LYS A 332 3.15 30.14 -4.32
N ASN A 333 4.08 30.82 -3.62
CA ASN A 333 5.40 31.12 -4.17
C ASN A 333 6.17 29.84 -4.57
N MET A 334 6.07 28.77 -3.76
CA MET A 334 6.67 27.47 -4.09
C MET A 334 6.03 26.87 -5.33
N LEU A 335 4.69 26.91 -5.45
CA LEU A 335 3.93 26.41 -6.62
C LEU A 335 4.46 27.04 -7.92
N GLU A 336 4.59 28.37 -7.93
CA GLU A 336 5.02 29.14 -9.12
C GLU A 336 6.51 28.94 -9.41
N LYS A 337 7.39 29.17 -8.42
CA LYS A 337 8.86 29.14 -8.62
C LYS A 337 9.37 27.76 -9.05
N LYS A 338 8.72 26.68 -8.61
CA LYS A 338 9.14 25.31 -8.91
C LYS A 338 8.28 24.64 -9.99
N SER A 339 7.40 25.41 -10.65
CA SER A 339 6.50 24.92 -11.71
C SER A 339 5.76 23.64 -11.29
N LEU A 340 5.08 23.70 -10.13
CA LEU A 340 4.33 22.57 -9.60
C LEU A 340 2.87 22.63 -10.04
N ASP A 341 2.21 21.48 -10.13
CA ASP A 341 0.78 21.37 -10.39
C ASP A 341 -0.04 21.53 -9.10
N ALA A 342 0.53 21.13 -7.96
CA ALA A 342 -0.08 21.34 -6.66
C ALA A 342 0.96 21.43 -5.52
N VAL A 343 0.55 22.04 -4.40
CA VAL A 343 1.29 22.05 -3.14
C VAL A 343 0.38 21.59 -2.00
N CYS A 344 0.84 20.62 -1.23
CA CYS A 344 0.25 20.20 0.02
C CYS A 344 0.89 21.02 1.16
N LEU A 345 0.19 22.02 1.68
CA LEU A 345 0.63 22.83 2.80
C LEU A 345 0.17 22.18 4.11
N ASN A 346 1.10 21.95 5.02
CA ASN A 346 0.87 21.54 6.40
C ASN A 346 1.42 22.61 7.35
N VAL A 347 0.57 23.13 8.22
CA VAL A 347 0.97 24.10 9.26
C VAL A 347 1.03 23.35 10.59
N LEU A 348 2.21 23.33 11.21
CA LEU A 348 2.39 22.75 12.54
C LEU A 348 1.77 23.64 13.61
N GLY A 349 1.17 23.03 14.62
CA GLY A 349 0.56 23.74 15.77
C GLY A 349 -0.59 22.94 16.37
N GLY A 350 -0.92 23.21 17.63
CA GLY A 350 -1.94 22.45 18.36
C GLY A 350 -1.58 20.97 18.45
N ASP A 351 -2.45 20.10 17.97
CA ASP A 351 -2.29 18.64 18.00
C ASP A 351 -1.43 18.08 16.84
N ILE A 352 -0.93 18.96 15.93
CA ILE A 352 -0.14 18.56 14.76
C ILE A 352 1.34 18.76 15.03
N ASN A 353 2.06 17.65 15.25
CA ASN A 353 3.49 17.63 15.52
C ASN A 353 4.23 16.69 14.55
N PHE A 354 5.58 16.79 14.54
CA PHE A 354 6.41 15.80 13.85
C PHE A 354 6.12 14.40 14.35
N GLY A 355 5.91 13.46 13.41
CA GLY A 355 5.64 12.06 13.74
C GLY A 355 4.20 11.72 14.13
N SER A 356 3.28 12.70 14.28
CA SER A 356 1.85 12.44 14.55
C SER A 356 1.22 11.51 13.52
N ASP A 357 0.20 10.76 13.93
CA ASP A 357 -0.58 9.91 13.02
C ASP A 357 -1.68 10.68 12.29
N SER A 358 -2.04 11.86 12.80
CA SER A 358 -3.00 12.78 12.19
C SER A 358 -2.30 13.95 11.49
N THR A 359 -3.01 14.58 10.57
CA THR A 359 -2.54 15.75 9.82
C THR A 359 -3.73 16.59 9.31
N GLN A 360 -3.47 17.87 9.08
CA GLN A 360 -4.37 18.78 8.37
C GLN A 360 -3.60 19.33 7.17
N ILE A 361 -4.19 19.29 5.98
CA ILE A 361 -3.52 19.66 4.73
C ILE A 361 -4.39 20.68 3.99
N THR A 362 -3.77 21.75 3.49
CA THR A 362 -4.36 22.57 2.45
C THR A 362 -3.74 22.20 1.11
N PHE A 363 -4.55 21.66 0.19
CA PHE A 363 -4.16 21.31 -1.17
C PHE A 363 -4.38 22.53 -2.08
N ILE A 364 -3.30 23.05 -2.65
CA ILE A 364 -3.27 24.32 -3.40
C ILE A 364 -2.85 24.03 -4.83
N THR A 365 -3.65 24.46 -5.78
CA THR A 365 -3.32 24.49 -7.22
C THR A 365 -3.32 25.93 -7.72
N SER A 366 -2.98 26.17 -8.97
CA SER A 366 -3.09 27.50 -9.60
C SER A 366 -4.55 27.99 -9.71
N ARG A 367 -5.54 27.09 -9.61
CA ARG A 367 -6.97 27.38 -9.84
C ARG A 367 -7.82 27.30 -8.57
N ASP A 368 -7.42 26.49 -7.62
CA ASP A 368 -8.28 26.13 -6.49
C ASP A 368 -7.47 25.83 -5.21
N VAL A 369 -8.14 26.00 -4.07
CA VAL A 369 -7.61 25.71 -2.73
C VAL A 369 -8.61 24.83 -1.99
N GLN A 370 -8.21 23.61 -1.64
CA GLN A 370 -9.04 22.64 -0.94
C GLN A 370 -8.46 22.34 0.45
N ASN A 371 -9.29 22.46 1.48
CA ASN A 371 -8.89 22.15 2.85
C ASN A 371 -9.29 20.72 3.22
N ILE A 372 -8.31 19.93 3.61
CA ILE A 372 -8.47 18.63 4.23
C ILE A 372 -8.41 18.83 5.74
N ALA A 373 -9.55 18.68 6.41
CA ALA A 373 -9.65 18.83 7.86
C ALA A 373 -8.74 17.84 8.60
N LEU A 374 -8.49 18.09 9.88
CA LEU A 374 -7.69 17.22 10.74
C LEU A 374 -8.22 15.77 10.67
N THR A 375 -7.39 14.87 10.21
CA THR A 375 -7.73 13.45 10.03
C THR A 375 -6.48 12.59 10.07
N SER A 376 -6.64 11.26 10.00
CA SER A 376 -5.51 10.35 9.88
C SER A 376 -4.70 10.61 8.61
N LYS A 377 -3.40 10.31 8.62
CA LYS A 377 -2.55 10.42 7.42
C LYS A 377 -3.02 9.54 6.27
N ASP A 378 -3.62 8.39 6.56
CA ASP A 378 -4.20 7.50 5.54
C ASP A 378 -5.44 8.15 4.88
N ASP A 379 -6.31 8.80 5.65
CA ASP A 379 -7.47 9.50 5.13
C ASP A 379 -7.08 10.76 4.35
N ALA A 380 -6.11 11.51 4.86
CA ALA A 380 -5.56 12.67 4.15
C ALA A 380 -4.92 12.25 2.82
N ALA A 381 -4.13 11.17 2.80
CA ALA A 381 -3.53 10.65 1.57
C ALA A 381 -4.58 10.26 0.51
N ARG A 382 -5.68 9.63 0.92
CA ARG A 382 -6.79 9.30 0.01
C ARG A 382 -7.44 10.55 -0.59
N GLN A 383 -7.66 11.58 0.23
CA GLN A 383 -8.22 12.84 -0.24
C GLN A 383 -7.24 13.55 -1.19
N ILE A 384 -5.93 13.56 -0.89
CA ILE A 384 -4.90 14.11 -1.78
C ILE A 384 -4.90 13.37 -3.12
N VAL A 385 -4.91 12.01 -3.12
CA VAL A 385 -4.95 11.21 -4.34
C VAL A 385 -6.22 11.48 -5.15
N ASN A 386 -7.37 11.65 -4.49
CA ASN A 386 -8.61 12.03 -5.18
C ASN A 386 -8.53 13.44 -5.81
N LEU A 387 -7.87 14.40 -5.15
CA LEU A 387 -7.63 15.74 -5.72
C LEU A 387 -6.61 15.68 -6.85
N ALA A 388 -5.53 14.91 -6.69
CA ALA A 388 -4.50 14.70 -7.69
C ALA A 388 -5.03 14.08 -9.00
N SER A 389 -6.10 13.27 -8.94
CA SER A 389 -6.72 12.71 -10.14
C SER A 389 -7.42 13.73 -11.04
N LYS A 390 -7.50 14.99 -10.60
CA LYS A 390 -8.10 16.11 -11.35
C LYS A 390 -7.04 17.06 -11.94
N LEU A 391 -5.74 16.82 -11.67
CA LEU A 391 -4.62 17.57 -12.25
C LEU A 391 -4.40 17.13 -13.72
#